data_60248877cfccdb411f50ce2512ae1257
#
_entry.id   60248877cfccdb411f50ce2512ae1257
#
_cell.length_a   1.000
_cell.length_b   1.000
_cell.length_c   1.000
_cell.angle_alpha   90.00
_cell.angle_beta   90.00
_cell.angle_gamma   90.00
#
_symmetry.space_group_name_H-M   'P 1'
#
loop_
_entity.id
_entity.type
_entity.pdbx_description
1 polymer ?
#
loop_
_entity_poly.entity_id
_entity_poly.type
_entity_poly.pdbx_seq_one_letter_code
_entity_poly.pdbx_strand_id
1 'polypeptide(L)'
;MSEYSMPSYFQNMPVIGKELGTFHEDNAAEIQAVEQEIHEIREAALEAGRSTESLNESGQWTAMQRIMELVDEGTWCPLNSLYNPEDNKNGSVGIVKGLGRIDGKWAVIIASDNKKLAGA
;
A
#
# COMPACT_ATOMS: atom_id res chain seq x y z
N MET A 1 -6.32 -30.66 -2.90
CA MET A 1 -5.87 -29.37 -3.48
C MET A 1 -6.22 -29.40 -4.95
N SER A 2 -7.10 -28.51 -5.43
CA SER A 2 -7.31 -28.40 -6.86
C SER A 2 -6.05 -27.85 -7.49
N GLU A 3 -5.43 -28.59 -8.39
CA GLU A 3 -4.36 -28.04 -9.23
C GLU A 3 -4.93 -26.85 -10.00
N TYR A 4 -4.40 -25.69 -9.70
CA TYR A 4 -4.73 -24.48 -10.45
C TYR A 4 -4.08 -24.60 -11.83
N SER A 5 -4.85 -25.00 -12.84
CA SER A 5 -4.34 -25.04 -14.20
C SER A 5 -4.37 -23.62 -14.79
N MET A 6 -3.22 -23.18 -15.28
CA MET A 6 -3.11 -21.89 -15.96
C MET A 6 -4.01 -21.87 -17.19
N PRO A 7 -4.84 -20.83 -17.39
CA PRO A 7 -5.68 -20.72 -18.58
C PRO A 7 -4.88 -20.90 -19.89
N SER A 8 -5.46 -21.56 -20.87
CA SER A 8 -4.78 -21.94 -22.11
C SER A 8 -4.19 -20.78 -22.91
N TYR A 9 -4.77 -19.59 -22.80
CA TYR A 9 -4.25 -18.39 -23.47
C TYR A 9 -2.93 -17.89 -22.87
N PHE A 10 -2.62 -18.20 -21.62
CA PHE A 10 -1.30 -17.89 -21.02
C PHE A 10 -0.24 -18.92 -21.41
N GLN A 11 -0.62 -20.15 -21.72
CA GLN A 11 0.31 -21.22 -22.05
C GLN A 11 1.05 -20.96 -23.38
N ASN A 12 0.45 -20.17 -24.25
CA ASN A 12 0.98 -19.82 -25.57
C ASN A 12 1.56 -18.40 -25.65
N MET A 13 1.71 -17.71 -24.53
CA MET A 13 2.35 -16.40 -24.54
C MET A 13 3.84 -16.55 -24.86
N PRO A 14 4.36 -15.74 -25.80
CA PRO A 14 5.80 -15.73 -26.03
C PRO A 14 6.52 -15.31 -24.74
N VAL A 15 7.68 -15.90 -24.51
CA VAL A 15 8.56 -15.45 -23.41
C VAL A 15 8.93 -14.00 -23.67
N ILE A 16 8.42 -13.11 -22.83
CA ILE A 16 8.70 -11.68 -22.91
C ILE A 16 9.87 -11.40 -21.98
N GLY A 17 10.96 -10.94 -22.55
CA GLY A 17 12.17 -10.59 -21.83
C GLY A 17 13.37 -11.48 -22.18
N LYS A 18 14.53 -11.03 -21.79
CA LYS A 18 15.76 -11.81 -21.81
C LYS A 18 15.96 -12.41 -20.44
N GLU A 19 16.59 -13.57 -20.36
CA GLU A 19 17.13 -14.01 -19.08
C GLU A 19 17.93 -12.87 -18.47
N LEU A 20 17.63 -12.53 -17.24
CA LEU A 20 18.43 -11.57 -16.49
C LEU A 20 19.83 -12.16 -16.39
N GLY A 21 20.81 -11.41 -16.85
CA GLY A 21 22.20 -11.79 -16.76
C GLY A 21 22.65 -11.95 -15.29
N THR A 22 23.94 -12.03 -15.08
CA THR A 22 24.53 -12.15 -13.76
C THR A 22 24.05 -11.02 -12.84
N PHE A 23 23.70 -11.39 -11.61
CA PHE A 23 23.41 -10.45 -10.54
C PHE A 23 24.60 -9.51 -10.31
N HIS A 24 24.38 -8.21 -10.34
CA HIS A 24 25.38 -7.20 -10.03
C HIS A 24 25.10 -6.65 -8.63
N GLU A 25 26.12 -6.72 -7.75
CA GLU A 25 26.01 -6.22 -6.37
C GLU A 25 25.66 -4.73 -6.34
N ASP A 26 26.20 -3.95 -7.28
CA ASP A 26 25.89 -2.52 -7.42
C ASP A 26 24.40 -2.25 -7.64
N ASN A 27 23.74 -3.06 -8.46
CA ASN A 27 22.30 -2.94 -8.72
C ASN A 27 21.48 -3.25 -7.46
N ALA A 28 21.95 -4.15 -6.60
CA ALA A 28 21.27 -4.45 -5.35
C ALA A 28 21.31 -3.25 -4.39
N ALA A 29 22.44 -2.55 -4.30
CA ALA A 29 22.55 -1.36 -3.48
C ALA A 29 21.65 -0.22 -3.97
N GLU A 30 21.57 -0.02 -5.29
CA GLU A 30 20.68 0.98 -5.88
C GLU A 30 19.20 0.65 -5.62
N ILE A 31 18.80 -0.62 -5.75
CA ILE A 31 17.42 -1.06 -5.47
C ILE A 31 17.09 -0.85 -3.99
N GLN A 32 18.00 -1.20 -3.08
CA GLN A 32 17.79 -0.99 -1.65
C GLN A 32 17.64 0.50 -1.30
N ALA A 33 18.39 1.38 -1.96
CA ALA A 33 18.23 2.82 -1.76
C ALA A 33 16.84 3.32 -2.18
N VAL A 34 16.34 2.85 -3.32
CA VAL A 34 14.99 3.18 -3.81
C VAL A 34 13.91 2.60 -2.89
N GLU A 35 14.07 1.38 -2.41
CA GLU A 35 13.13 0.76 -1.45
C GLU A 35 13.07 1.56 -0.14
N GLN A 36 14.21 2.04 0.35
CA GLN A 36 14.28 2.88 1.54
C GLN A 36 13.58 4.22 1.31
N GLU A 37 13.80 4.88 0.18
CA GLU A 37 13.12 6.13 -0.18
C GLU A 37 11.59 5.93 -0.25
N ILE A 38 11.14 4.85 -0.87
CA ILE A 38 9.71 4.49 -0.93
C ILE A 38 9.13 4.30 0.47
N HIS A 39 9.87 3.63 1.35
CA HIS A 39 9.46 3.41 2.73
C HIS A 39 9.29 4.74 3.48
N GLU A 40 10.27 5.62 3.40
CA GLU A 40 10.23 6.95 4.03
C GLU A 40 9.06 7.80 3.53
N ILE A 41 8.80 7.81 2.22
CA ILE A 41 7.65 8.53 1.64
C ILE A 41 6.33 7.96 2.17
N ARG A 42 6.20 6.65 2.29
CA ARG A 42 5.00 6.00 2.84
C ARG A 42 4.77 6.34 4.30
N GLU A 43 5.82 6.29 5.11
CA GLU A 43 5.77 6.63 6.53
C GLU A 43 5.36 8.11 6.72
N ALA A 44 6.01 9.01 5.99
CA ALA A 44 5.65 10.43 6.00
C ALA A 44 4.19 10.69 5.60
N ALA A 45 3.68 9.95 4.62
CA ALA A 45 2.28 10.05 4.20
C ALA A 45 1.31 9.55 5.27
N LEU A 46 1.65 8.52 6.02
CA LEU A 46 0.82 7.99 7.11
C LEU A 46 0.82 8.91 8.34
N GLU A 47 1.93 9.58 8.63
CA GLU A 47 2.05 10.50 9.74
C GLU A 47 1.42 11.88 9.46
N ALA A 48 1.31 12.24 8.19
CA ALA A 48 0.82 13.56 7.79
C ALA A 48 -0.63 13.85 8.20
N GLY A 49 -0.93 15.11 8.42
CA GLY A 49 -2.25 15.58 8.82
C GLY A 49 -2.43 15.63 10.34
N ARG A 50 -3.66 15.45 10.81
CA ARG A 50 -3.97 15.44 12.24
C ARG A 50 -3.38 14.19 12.90
N SER A 51 -2.76 14.33 14.06
CA SER A 51 -2.13 13.19 14.73
C SER A 51 -3.16 12.12 15.14
N THR A 52 -2.72 10.88 15.17
CA THR A 52 -3.54 9.74 15.60
C THR A 52 -4.03 9.94 17.04
N GLU A 53 -3.18 10.43 17.93
CA GLU A 53 -3.50 10.71 19.33
C GLU A 53 -4.63 11.73 19.44
N SER A 54 -4.54 12.84 18.72
CA SER A 54 -5.56 13.90 18.73
C SER A 54 -6.92 13.42 18.21
N LEU A 55 -6.93 12.50 17.23
CA LEU A 55 -8.16 11.86 16.77
C LEU A 55 -8.74 10.91 17.82
N ASN A 56 -7.90 10.07 18.41
CA ASN A 56 -8.32 9.12 19.44
C ASN A 56 -8.84 9.81 20.69
N GLU A 57 -8.23 10.91 21.14
CA GLU A 57 -8.72 11.76 22.23
C GLU A 57 -10.12 12.35 21.94
N SER A 58 -10.41 12.61 20.67
CA SER A 58 -11.74 13.04 20.24
C SER A 58 -12.74 11.90 20.02
N GLY A 59 -12.38 10.66 20.36
CA GLY A 59 -13.21 9.46 20.19
C GLY A 59 -13.26 8.95 18.75
N GLN A 60 -12.34 9.34 17.90
CA GLN A 60 -12.29 8.93 16.48
C GLN A 60 -11.08 8.06 16.21
N TRP A 61 -11.29 6.99 15.49
CA TRP A 61 -10.21 6.18 14.91
C TRP A 61 -9.78 6.74 13.56
N THR A 62 -8.50 6.62 13.26
CA THR A 62 -8.00 6.92 11.91
C THR A 62 -8.54 5.92 10.89
N ALA A 63 -8.52 6.27 9.60
CA ALA A 63 -8.88 5.33 8.53
C ALA A 63 -8.01 4.07 8.61
N MET A 64 -6.71 4.22 8.88
CA MET A 64 -5.79 3.09 8.98
C MET A 64 -6.09 2.16 10.15
N GLN A 65 -6.42 2.70 11.34
CA GLN A 65 -6.83 1.90 12.49
C GLN A 65 -8.08 1.06 12.17
N ARG A 66 -9.07 1.65 11.47
CA ARG A 66 -10.29 0.95 11.07
C ARG A 66 -10.01 -0.16 10.04
N ILE A 67 -9.10 0.10 9.10
CA ILE A 67 -8.70 -0.90 8.10
C ILE A 67 -8.01 -2.08 8.80
N MET A 68 -7.06 -1.81 9.70
CA MET A 68 -6.34 -2.87 10.41
C MET A 68 -7.24 -3.72 11.30
N GLU A 69 -8.30 -3.15 11.87
CA GLU A 69 -9.28 -3.90 12.65
C GLU A 69 -10.25 -4.71 11.77
N LEU A 70 -10.47 -4.26 10.54
CA LEU A 70 -11.40 -4.89 9.60
C LEU A 70 -10.81 -6.09 8.87
N VAL A 71 -9.52 -6.00 8.51
CA VAL A 71 -8.88 -7.02 7.66
C VAL A 71 -8.24 -8.13 8.48
N ASP A 72 -8.19 -9.31 7.89
CA ASP A 72 -7.46 -10.44 8.46
C ASP A 72 -5.97 -10.07 8.59
N GLU A 73 -5.35 -10.50 9.68
CA GLU A 73 -3.96 -10.18 10.01
C GLU A 73 -3.00 -10.49 8.85
N GLY A 74 -2.11 -9.54 8.54
CA GLY A 74 -1.08 -9.69 7.51
C GLY A 74 -1.59 -9.68 6.07
N THR A 75 -2.87 -9.37 5.82
CA THR A 75 -3.44 -9.40 4.46
C THR A 75 -3.56 -8.03 3.80
N TRP A 76 -3.30 -6.94 4.53
CA TRP A 76 -3.42 -5.61 3.97
C TRP A 76 -2.35 -5.32 2.92
N CYS A 77 -2.78 -4.98 1.72
CA CYS A 77 -1.94 -4.56 0.60
C CYS A 77 -2.38 -3.17 0.13
N PRO A 78 -1.67 -2.10 0.51
CA PRO A 78 -2.01 -0.75 0.09
C PRO A 78 -1.79 -0.56 -1.41
N LEU A 79 -2.70 0.16 -2.07
CA LEU A 79 -2.60 0.56 -3.46
C LEU A 79 -2.38 2.06 -3.57
N ASN A 80 -1.52 2.47 -4.51
CA ASN A 80 -1.18 3.89 -4.75
C ASN A 80 -0.81 4.60 -3.44
N SER A 81 0.05 3.96 -2.66
CA SER A 81 0.49 4.46 -1.35
C SER A 81 1.57 5.53 -1.45
N LEU A 82 2.14 5.74 -2.63
CA LEU A 82 3.10 6.81 -2.89
C LEU A 82 2.33 8.09 -3.16
N TYR A 83 2.74 9.11 -2.48
CA TYR A 83 2.16 10.43 -2.52
C TYR A 83 2.96 11.35 -3.45
N ASN A 84 2.33 12.42 -3.98
CA ASN A 84 3.03 13.41 -4.80
C ASN A 84 4.05 14.19 -3.94
N PRO A 85 5.35 14.03 -4.16
CA PRO A 85 6.38 14.64 -3.33
C PRO A 85 6.44 16.18 -3.47
N GLU A 86 5.79 16.76 -4.45
CA GLU A 86 5.78 18.22 -4.67
C GLU A 86 4.82 18.96 -3.72
N ASP A 87 3.85 18.26 -3.12
CA ASP A 87 2.89 18.84 -2.16
C ASP A 87 3.10 18.33 -0.75
N ASN A 88 4.26 18.58 -0.18
CA ASN A 88 4.65 18.15 1.17
C ASN A 88 3.75 18.65 2.30
N LYS A 89 2.86 19.61 2.07
CA LYS A 89 2.01 20.19 3.11
C LYS A 89 0.82 19.31 3.46
N ASN A 90 0.42 18.46 2.55
CA ASN A 90 -0.82 17.71 2.68
C ASN A 90 -0.65 16.19 2.85
N GLY A 91 0.54 15.63 2.70
CA GLY A 91 0.95 14.24 3.03
C GLY A 91 0.14 13.10 2.47
N SER A 92 -1.13 13.16 2.24
CA SER A 92 -1.96 12.13 1.61
C SER A 92 -3.07 12.78 0.79
N VAL A 93 -3.59 12.08 -0.19
CA VAL A 93 -4.71 12.55 -1.01
C VAL A 93 -6.08 12.46 -0.30
N GLY A 94 -6.10 12.22 1.02
CA GLY A 94 -7.32 12.09 1.79
C GLY A 94 -8.07 10.75 1.62
N ILE A 95 -7.52 9.84 0.84
CA ILE A 95 -8.12 8.51 0.60
C ILE A 95 -7.07 7.42 0.78
N VAL A 96 -7.35 6.47 1.65
CA VAL A 96 -6.59 5.22 1.80
C VAL A 96 -7.31 4.12 1.03
N LYS A 97 -6.59 3.41 0.18
CA LYS A 97 -7.13 2.31 -0.61
C LYS A 97 -6.18 1.14 -0.70
N GLY A 98 -6.74 -0.05 -0.78
CA GLY A 98 -5.96 -1.28 -0.87
C GLY A 98 -6.82 -2.52 -0.99
N LEU A 99 -6.13 -3.65 -0.97
CA LEU A 99 -6.71 -4.97 -0.90
C LEU A 99 -6.49 -5.55 0.50
N GLY A 100 -7.46 -6.28 0.99
CA GLY A 100 -7.35 -7.03 2.24
C GLY A 100 -8.30 -8.21 2.23
N ARG A 101 -8.09 -9.17 3.10
CA ARG A 101 -9.08 -10.22 3.32
C ARG A 101 -9.96 -9.84 4.50
N ILE A 102 -11.22 -10.17 4.39
CA ILE A 102 -12.21 -10.06 5.46
C ILE A 102 -12.86 -11.44 5.57
N ASP A 103 -12.64 -12.11 6.68
CA ASP A 103 -13.10 -13.50 6.89
C ASP A 103 -12.67 -14.44 5.72
N GLY A 104 -11.39 -14.34 5.35
CA GLY A 104 -10.75 -15.13 4.30
C GLY A 104 -11.08 -14.74 2.87
N LYS A 105 -11.94 -13.75 2.63
CA LYS A 105 -12.37 -13.32 1.30
C LYS A 105 -11.69 -12.01 0.90
N TRP A 106 -11.17 -11.94 -0.31
CA TRP A 106 -10.57 -10.72 -0.82
C TRP A 106 -11.60 -9.61 -1.03
N ALA A 107 -11.27 -8.43 -0.56
CA ALA A 107 -12.06 -7.22 -0.72
C ALA A 107 -11.16 -6.04 -1.17
N VAL A 108 -11.75 -5.14 -1.95
CA VAL A 108 -11.18 -3.82 -2.20
C VAL A 108 -11.70 -2.89 -1.11
N ILE A 109 -10.80 -2.20 -0.43
CA ILE A 109 -11.13 -1.28 0.66
C ILE A 109 -10.74 0.13 0.22
N ILE A 110 -11.69 1.05 0.37
CA ILE A 110 -11.51 2.48 0.12
C ILE A 110 -12.03 3.22 1.34
N ALA A 111 -11.18 4.01 1.97
CA ALA A 111 -11.52 4.74 3.18
C ALA A 111 -11.09 6.21 3.08
N SER A 112 -11.99 7.12 3.42
CA SER A 112 -11.64 8.53 3.59
C SER A 112 -10.74 8.71 4.80
N ASP A 113 -9.62 9.39 4.62
CA ASP A 113 -8.67 9.64 5.70
C ASP A 113 -9.07 10.88 6.49
N ASN A 114 -9.63 10.65 7.67
CA ASN A 114 -10.07 11.71 8.58
C ASN A 114 -8.91 12.52 9.22
N LYS A 115 -7.66 12.12 9.01
CA LYS A 115 -6.48 12.93 9.33
C LYS A 115 -6.38 14.16 8.44
N LYS A 116 -7.01 14.13 7.27
CA LYS A 116 -7.00 15.17 6.24
C LYS A 116 -8.39 15.78 6.08
N LEU A 117 -8.48 17.10 6.16
CA LEU A 117 -9.70 17.86 5.91
C LEU A 117 -10.98 17.21 6.51
N ALA A 118 -10.85 16.55 7.67
CA ALA A 118 -11.92 15.80 8.33
C ALA A 118 -12.55 14.69 7.44
N GLY A 119 -11.82 14.18 6.45
CA GLY A 119 -12.30 13.14 5.55
C GLY A 119 -13.08 13.68 4.33
N ALA A 120 -12.95 14.96 4.02
CA ALA A 120 -13.57 15.58 2.84
C ALA A 120 -12.79 15.30 1.56
#